data_4ce936fea6c370f3138954530142ac16
#
_entry.id   4ce936fea6c370f3138954530142ac16
#
_cell.length_a   1.000
_cell.length_b   1.000
_cell.length_c   1.000
_cell.angle_alpha   90.00
_cell.angle_beta   90.00
_cell.angle_gamma   90.00
#
_symmetry.space_group_name_H-M   'P 1'
#
loop_
_entity.id
_entity.type
_entity.pdbx_description
1 polymer ?
#
loop_
_entity_poly.entity_id
_entity_poly.type
_entity_poly.pdbx_seq_one_letter_code
_entity_poly.pdbx_strand_id
1 'polypeptide(L)'
;MDLQDAQDFLAIAYEVAKSIDDFNPQDDKKFEKIIRIFSFTCQGVFSPLAAFMGGYVAQEAIKGITQKFMPTKQFFYTDCIEVVPDLPESKEELAAAIKTLGVEEKKHRSDGLRIIVGEKLLTDLAYANLFMVGAGAIGCELLKNYAMLGVGTGEAGKNQKTEGGKIILTDPDVIEVSNLNRQFLFR
;
A
#
# COMPACT_ATOMS: atom_id res chain seq x y z
N MET A 1 -13.00 -10.36 -6.41
CA MET A 1 -12.86 -10.54 -7.85
C MET A 1 -12.40 -11.97 -8.08
N ASP A 2 -12.99 -12.69 -9.00
CA ASP A 2 -12.54 -14.04 -9.36
C ASP A 2 -11.65 -14.00 -10.62
N LEU A 3 -11.15 -15.17 -11.06
CA LEU A 3 -10.31 -15.26 -12.26
C LEU A 3 -11.08 -14.90 -13.53
N GLN A 4 -12.39 -15.14 -13.58
CA GLN A 4 -13.23 -14.81 -14.73
C GLN A 4 -13.36 -13.29 -14.84
N ASP A 5 -13.67 -12.61 -13.73
CA ASP A 5 -13.73 -11.14 -13.70
C ASP A 5 -12.40 -10.51 -14.17
N ALA A 6 -11.25 -11.09 -13.76
CA ALA A 6 -9.96 -10.59 -14.18
C ALA A 6 -9.69 -10.79 -15.69
N GLN A 7 -10.16 -11.92 -16.27
CA GLN A 7 -10.06 -12.18 -17.70
C GLN A 7 -10.97 -11.26 -18.50
N ASP A 8 -12.20 -11.05 -18.05
CA ASP A 8 -13.17 -10.16 -18.70
C ASP A 8 -12.66 -8.71 -18.67
N PHE A 9 -12.10 -8.29 -17.51
CA PHE A 9 -11.47 -6.97 -17.39
C PHE A 9 -10.28 -6.80 -18.34
N LEU A 10 -9.44 -7.83 -18.46
CA LEU A 10 -8.31 -7.83 -19.37
C LEU A 10 -8.76 -7.71 -20.84
N ALA A 11 -9.82 -8.45 -21.23
CA ALA A 11 -10.39 -8.37 -22.58
C ALA A 11 -10.87 -6.95 -22.91
N ILE A 12 -11.59 -6.31 -21.98
CA ILE A 12 -12.04 -4.92 -22.13
C ILE A 12 -10.84 -3.97 -22.24
N ALA A 13 -9.81 -4.17 -21.41
CA ALA A 13 -8.61 -3.34 -21.44
C ALA A 13 -7.89 -3.45 -22.79
N TYR A 14 -7.81 -4.64 -23.39
CA TYR A 14 -7.26 -4.83 -24.73
C TYR A 14 -8.07 -4.11 -25.82
N GLU A 15 -9.40 -4.15 -25.74
CA GLU A 15 -10.25 -3.43 -26.70
C GLU A 15 -10.07 -1.92 -26.60
N VAL A 16 -10.05 -1.39 -25.38
CA VAL A 16 -9.81 0.05 -25.17
C VAL A 16 -8.41 0.44 -25.64
N ALA A 17 -7.40 -0.36 -25.33
CA ALA A 17 -6.02 -0.07 -25.72
C ALA A 17 -5.82 -0.05 -27.25
N LYS A 18 -6.55 -0.86 -28.01
CA LYS A 18 -6.53 -0.84 -29.47
C LYS A 18 -7.03 0.47 -30.07
N SER A 19 -7.81 1.25 -29.31
CA SER A 19 -8.30 2.57 -29.76
C SER A 19 -7.28 3.69 -29.57
N ILE A 20 -6.14 3.41 -28.97
CA ILE A 20 -5.05 4.37 -28.73
C ILE A 20 -4.10 4.32 -29.93
N ASP A 21 -3.94 5.45 -30.60
CA ASP A 21 -3.00 5.57 -31.72
C ASP A 21 -1.56 5.23 -31.30
N ASP A 22 -0.85 4.54 -32.17
CA ASP A 22 0.55 4.12 -31.98
C ASP A 22 0.81 3.19 -30.79
N PHE A 23 -0.24 2.59 -30.17
CA PHE A 23 -0.07 1.62 -29.10
C PHE A 23 -0.65 0.26 -29.45
N ASN A 24 0.21 -0.77 -29.45
CA ASN A 24 -0.22 -2.16 -29.57
C ASN A 24 -0.03 -2.89 -28.24
N PRO A 25 -1.10 -3.17 -27.49
CA PRO A 25 -0.99 -3.82 -26.19
C PRO A 25 -0.44 -5.24 -26.23
N GLN A 26 -0.43 -5.89 -27.40
CA GLN A 26 0.14 -7.23 -27.56
C GLN A 26 1.69 -7.23 -27.60
N ASP A 27 2.27 -6.11 -27.97
CA ASP A 27 3.74 -5.96 -28.03
C ASP A 27 4.32 -5.54 -26.67
N ASP A 28 3.48 -5.09 -25.74
CA ASP A 28 3.90 -4.70 -24.39
C ASP A 28 3.66 -5.82 -23.38
N LYS A 29 4.72 -6.59 -23.09
CA LYS A 29 4.68 -7.68 -22.10
C LYS A 29 4.29 -7.23 -20.69
N LYS A 30 4.40 -5.94 -20.36
CA LYS A 30 4.04 -5.39 -19.07
C LYS A 30 2.55 -5.07 -18.99
N PHE A 31 1.90 -4.80 -20.12
CA PHE A 31 0.51 -4.38 -20.17
C PHE A 31 -0.41 -5.40 -19.47
N GLU A 32 -0.37 -6.66 -19.90
CA GLU A 32 -1.18 -7.72 -19.29
C GLU A 32 -0.92 -7.85 -17.78
N LYS A 33 0.35 -7.85 -17.38
CA LYS A 33 0.74 -7.94 -15.97
C LYS A 33 0.15 -6.80 -15.15
N ILE A 34 0.23 -5.56 -15.64
CA ILE A 34 -0.29 -4.38 -14.95
C ILE A 34 -1.81 -4.45 -14.83
N ILE A 35 -2.51 -4.81 -15.91
CA ILE A 35 -3.98 -4.93 -15.91
C ILE A 35 -4.44 -6.02 -14.95
N ARG A 36 -3.76 -7.18 -14.90
CA ARG A 36 -4.04 -8.24 -13.94
C ARG A 36 -3.82 -7.78 -12.50
N ILE A 37 -2.68 -7.15 -12.21
CA ILE A 37 -2.41 -6.59 -10.88
C ILE A 37 -3.53 -5.63 -10.48
N PHE A 38 -3.90 -4.71 -11.36
CA PHE A 38 -4.96 -3.75 -11.09
C PHE A 38 -6.29 -4.45 -10.80
N SER A 39 -6.68 -5.45 -11.59
CA SER A 39 -7.93 -6.19 -11.41
C SER A 39 -8.03 -6.85 -10.03
N PHE A 40 -6.94 -7.43 -9.53
CA PHE A 40 -6.90 -8.09 -8.22
C PHE A 40 -6.75 -7.12 -7.05
N THR A 41 -6.14 -5.96 -7.26
CA THR A 41 -5.77 -5.04 -6.17
C THR A 41 -6.62 -3.77 -6.09
N CYS A 42 -7.52 -3.53 -7.05
CA CYS A 42 -8.31 -2.29 -7.14
C CYS A 42 -9.16 -1.95 -5.90
N GLN A 43 -9.52 -2.94 -5.09
CA GLN A 43 -10.22 -2.75 -3.80
C GLN A 43 -9.29 -2.69 -2.60
N GLY A 44 -7.98 -2.81 -2.83
CA GLY A 44 -6.98 -2.76 -1.77
C GLY A 44 -6.75 -1.34 -1.24
N VAL A 45 -6.20 -1.27 -0.04
CA VAL A 45 -5.79 0.00 0.58
C VAL A 45 -4.35 -0.12 1.04
N PHE A 46 -3.49 0.75 0.51
CA PHE A 46 -2.07 0.81 0.84
C PHE A 46 -1.74 2.18 1.44
N SER A 47 -1.65 2.21 2.76
CA SER A 47 -1.48 3.47 3.51
C SER A 47 -0.20 4.24 3.15
N PRO A 48 0.96 3.64 2.84
CA PRO A 48 2.13 4.39 2.41
C PRO A 48 1.92 5.15 1.10
N LEU A 49 1.26 4.54 0.11
CA LEU A 49 0.94 5.21 -1.15
C LEU A 49 -0.08 6.33 -0.92
N ALA A 50 -1.09 6.10 -0.09
CA ALA A 50 -2.07 7.14 0.26
C ALA A 50 -1.42 8.32 0.97
N ALA A 51 -0.46 8.08 1.88
CA ALA A 51 0.29 9.13 2.57
C ALA A 51 1.17 9.93 1.59
N PHE A 52 1.88 9.24 0.69
CA PHE A 52 2.69 9.87 -0.34
C PHE A 52 1.82 10.76 -1.25
N MET A 53 0.71 10.22 -1.76
CA MET A 53 -0.21 10.96 -2.62
C MET A 53 -0.85 12.15 -1.90
N GLY A 54 -1.19 12.00 -0.61
CA GLY A 54 -1.69 13.09 0.21
C GLY A 54 -0.70 14.24 0.33
N GLY A 55 0.58 13.93 0.54
CA GLY A 55 1.67 14.92 0.56
C GLY A 55 1.83 15.61 -0.80
N TYR A 56 1.80 14.84 -1.88
CA TYR A 56 1.88 15.38 -3.23
C TYR A 56 0.72 16.34 -3.54
N VAL A 57 -0.53 15.94 -3.25
CA VAL A 57 -1.72 16.79 -3.44
C VAL A 57 -1.65 18.06 -2.59
N ALA A 58 -1.16 17.95 -1.35
CA ALA A 58 -0.95 19.11 -0.49
C ALA A 58 0.05 20.12 -1.10
N GLN A 59 1.13 19.63 -1.71
CA GLN A 59 2.09 20.49 -2.43
C GLN A 59 1.45 21.20 -3.62
N GLU A 60 0.62 20.48 -4.42
CA GLU A 60 -0.09 21.09 -5.54
C GLU A 60 -1.10 22.16 -5.06
N ALA A 61 -1.80 21.91 -3.96
CA ALA A 61 -2.69 22.90 -3.35
C ALA A 61 -1.94 24.15 -2.90
N ILE A 62 -0.75 23.99 -2.26
CA ILE A 62 0.11 25.12 -1.85
C ILE A 62 0.57 25.92 -3.08
N LYS A 63 0.98 25.26 -4.17
CA LYS A 63 1.35 25.91 -5.42
C LYS A 63 0.18 26.74 -5.97
N GLY A 64 -1.03 26.18 -5.98
CA GLY A 64 -2.24 26.87 -6.44
C GLY A 64 -2.56 28.11 -5.60
N ILE A 65 -2.44 28.02 -4.26
CA ILE A 65 -2.74 29.13 -3.35
C ILE A 65 -1.67 30.22 -3.41
N THR A 66 -0.41 29.83 -3.40
CA THR A 66 0.71 30.79 -3.32
C THR A 66 1.14 31.34 -4.67
N GLN A 67 0.72 30.68 -5.75
CA GLN A 67 1.17 30.96 -7.13
C GLN A 67 2.70 30.94 -7.29
N LYS A 68 3.38 30.24 -6.39
CA LYS A 68 4.81 29.96 -6.46
C LYS A 68 4.99 28.52 -6.94
N PHE A 69 6.01 28.32 -7.74
CA PHE A 69 6.32 27.05 -8.40
C PHE A 69 5.28 26.62 -9.44
N MET A 70 5.74 25.93 -10.45
CA MET A 70 4.88 25.40 -11.51
C MET A 70 4.06 24.23 -10.97
N PRO A 71 2.73 24.22 -11.18
CA PRO A 71 1.92 23.03 -10.96
C PRO A 71 2.35 21.88 -11.87
N THR A 72 2.09 20.66 -11.45
CA THR A 72 2.27 19.50 -12.32
C THR A 72 1.39 19.67 -13.56
N LYS A 73 2.00 19.53 -14.74
CA LYS A 73 1.28 19.63 -16.00
C LYS A 73 0.62 18.29 -16.32
N GLN A 74 -0.72 18.29 -16.30
CA GLN A 74 -1.65 17.21 -16.64
C GLN A 74 -1.57 16.00 -15.68
N PHE A 75 -0.56 15.12 -15.79
CA PHE A 75 -0.56 13.82 -15.13
C PHE A 75 0.70 13.61 -14.29
N PHE A 76 0.51 12.93 -13.18
CA PHE A 76 1.54 12.38 -12.34
C PHE A 76 1.32 10.87 -12.21
N TYR A 77 2.33 10.06 -12.53
CA TYR A 77 2.26 8.62 -12.50
C TYR A 77 3.13 8.07 -11.38
N THR A 78 2.55 7.22 -10.55
CA THR A 78 3.26 6.51 -9.50
C THR A 78 2.53 5.21 -9.18
N ASP A 79 3.26 4.19 -8.82
CA ASP A 79 2.72 2.92 -8.38
C ASP A 79 3.62 2.30 -7.29
N CYS A 80 3.19 1.17 -6.76
CA CYS A 80 3.93 0.34 -5.81
C CYS A 80 3.76 -1.14 -6.19
N ILE A 81 3.89 -1.45 -7.47
CA ILE A 81 3.67 -2.80 -8.02
C ILE A 81 4.61 -3.83 -7.37
N GLU A 82 5.80 -3.41 -6.95
CA GLU A 82 6.82 -4.27 -6.35
C GLU A 82 6.38 -4.93 -5.04
N VAL A 83 5.39 -4.37 -4.34
CA VAL A 83 4.88 -4.95 -3.09
C VAL A 83 3.80 -6.01 -3.33
N VAL A 84 3.29 -6.11 -4.56
CA VAL A 84 2.24 -7.08 -4.90
C VAL A 84 2.90 -8.44 -5.13
N PRO A 85 2.46 -9.49 -4.44
CA PRO A 85 2.98 -10.84 -4.65
C PRO A 85 2.60 -11.38 -6.04
N ASP A 86 3.20 -12.50 -6.42
CA ASP A 86 2.80 -13.20 -7.64
C ASP A 86 1.30 -13.54 -7.58
N LEU A 87 0.60 -13.21 -8.64
CA LEU A 87 -0.83 -13.43 -8.75
C LEU A 87 -1.13 -14.87 -9.15
N PRO A 88 -2.26 -15.44 -8.67
CA PRO A 88 -2.66 -16.78 -9.04
C PRO A 88 -2.95 -16.86 -10.55
N GLU A 89 -2.43 -17.89 -11.19
CA GLU A 89 -2.63 -18.15 -12.62
C GLU A 89 -3.71 -19.18 -12.90
N SER A 90 -4.05 -20.01 -11.90
CA SER A 90 -5.05 -21.06 -12.00
C SER A 90 -6.17 -20.92 -10.94
N LYS A 91 -7.30 -21.60 -11.18
CA LYS A 91 -8.40 -21.66 -10.21
C LYS A 91 -8.00 -22.37 -8.92
N GLU A 92 -7.12 -23.36 -9.04
CA GLU A 92 -6.58 -24.13 -7.91
C GLU A 92 -5.68 -23.25 -7.03
N GLU A 93 -4.81 -22.45 -7.63
CA GLU A 93 -3.97 -21.48 -6.92
C GLU A 93 -4.80 -20.40 -6.26
N LEU A 94 -5.83 -19.88 -6.94
CA LEU A 94 -6.74 -18.90 -6.37
C LEU A 94 -7.51 -19.50 -5.17
N ALA A 95 -8.01 -20.71 -5.28
CA ALA A 95 -8.70 -21.39 -4.19
C ALA A 95 -7.77 -21.65 -2.99
N ALA A 96 -6.52 -22.02 -3.24
CA ALA A 96 -5.51 -22.19 -2.22
C ALA A 96 -5.17 -20.83 -1.54
N ALA A 97 -5.03 -19.76 -2.31
CA ALA A 97 -4.80 -18.41 -1.80
C ALA A 97 -5.98 -17.95 -0.93
N ILE A 98 -7.22 -18.10 -1.38
CA ILE A 98 -8.43 -17.75 -0.63
C ILE A 98 -8.51 -18.54 0.68
N LYS A 99 -8.22 -19.85 0.65
CA LYS A 99 -8.19 -20.69 1.85
C LYS A 99 -7.11 -20.25 2.84
N THR A 100 -5.94 -19.86 2.34
CA THR A 100 -4.83 -19.36 3.17
C THR A 100 -5.17 -18.00 3.77
N LEU A 101 -5.91 -17.16 3.04
CA LEU A 101 -6.36 -15.84 3.49
C LEU A 101 -7.43 -15.92 4.60
N GLY A 102 -7.99 -17.11 4.87
CA GLY A 102 -9.00 -17.28 5.91
C GLY A 102 -10.13 -16.28 5.76
N VAL A 103 -10.69 -16.17 4.54
CA VAL A 103 -11.84 -15.29 4.25
C VAL A 103 -13.09 -15.88 4.93
N GLU A 104 -13.07 -15.91 6.24
CA GLU A 104 -14.27 -15.99 7.05
C GLU A 104 -14.79 -14.55 7.28
N GLU A 105 -16.08 -14.40 7.26
CA GLU A 105 -16.94 -13.19 7.23
C GLU A 105 -16.61 -12.03 8.18
N LYS A 106 -15.52 -12.08 8.94
CA LYS A 106 -15.12 -11.01 9.86
C LYS A 106 -14.24 -9.99 9.15
N LYS A 107 -14.80 -8.85 8.82
CA LYS A 107 -14.02 -7.69 8.34
C LYS A 107 -12.91 -7.35 9.34
N HIS A 108 -11.67 -7.46 8.90
CA HIS A 108 -10.50 -7.08 9.67
C HIS A 108 -9.90 -5.78 9.12
N ARG A 109 -9.33 -4.95 10.01
CA ARG A 109 -8.73 -3.66 9.62
C ARG A 109 -7.65 -3.79 8.53
N SER A 110 -7.03 -4.95 8.43
CA SER A 110 -5.95 -5.22 7.47
C SER A 110 -6.42 -5.82 6.14
N ASP A 111 -7.72 -5.98 5.92
CA ASP A 111 -8.22 -6.65 4.71
C ASP A 111 -7.84 -5.89 3.43
N GLY A 112 -7.93 -4.55 3.45
CA GLY A 112 -7.50 -3.72 2.34
C GLY A 112 -6.01 -3.85 2.04
N LEU A 113 -5.18 -3.94 3.09
CA LEU A 113 -3.74 -4.16 2.94
C LEU A 113 -3.43 -5.58 2.46
N ARG A 114 -4.13 -6.59 3.00
CA ARG A 114 -3.98 -8.01 2.63
C ARG A 114 -4.20 -8.24 1.13
N ILE A 115 -5.17 -7.54 0.53
CA ILE A 115 -5.44 -7.59 -0.92
C ILE A 115 -4.21 -7.16 -1.73
N ILE A 116 -3.43 -6.20 -1.23
CA ILE A 116 -2.25 -5.65 -1.93
C ILE A 116 -1.01 -6.51 -1.70
N VAL A 117 -0.68 -6.79 -0.43
CA VAL A 117 0.62 -7.36 -0.06
C VAL A 117 0.60 -8.86 0.20
N GLY A 118 -0.58 -9.46 0.27
CA GLY A 118 -0.77 -10.86 0.61
C GLY A 118 -0.54 -11.17 2.09
N GLU A 119 -0.89 -12.39 2.50
CA GLU A 119 -0.83 -12.82 3.92
C GLU A 119 0.60 -12.95 4.42
N LYS A 120 1.52 -13.41 3.56
CA LYS A 120 2.92 -13.62 3.98
C LYS A 120 3.56 -12.31 4.42
N LEU A 121 3.51 -11.28 3.56
CA LEU A 121 4.13 -9.99 3.90
C LEU A 121 3.41 -9.31 5.06
N LEU A 122 2.09 -9.44 5.15
CA LEU A 122 1.32 -8.95 6.29
C LEU A 122 1.79 -9.58 7.61
N THR A 123 2.00 -10.89 7.62
CA THR A 123 2.55 -11.61 8.77
C THR A 123 3.99 -11.17 9.08
N ASP A 124 4.84 -11.07 8.07
CA ASP A 124 6.23 -10.62 8.25
C ASP A 124 6.31 -9.22 8.84
N LEU A 125 5.45 -8.30 8.40
CA LEU A 125 5.33 -6.96 8.97
C LEU A 125 4.88 -7.00 10.45
N ALA A 126 3.91 -7.84 10.78
CA ALA A 126 3.42 -7.97 12.15
C ALA A 126 4.52 -8.44 13.12
N TYR A 127 5.41 -9.32 12.68
CA TYR A 127 6.52 -9.82 13.49
C TYR A 127 7.85 -9.09 13.27
N ALA A 128 7.84 -7.98 12.53
CA ALA A 128 9.03 -7.18 12.36
C ALA A 128 9.49 -6.54 13.68
N ASN A 129 10.82 -6.46 13.84
CA ASN A 129 11.46 -5.76 14.93
C ASN A 129 12.18 -4.53 14.39
N LEU A 130 11.72 -3.36 14.77
CA LEU A 130 12.28 -2.08 14.33
C LEU A 130 12.91 -1.34 15.50
N PHE A 131 14.06 -0.73 15.25
CA PHE A 131 14.66 0.27 16.11
C PHE A 131 14.65 1.61 15.36
N MET A 132 14.01 2.60 15.94
CA MET A 132 13.83 3.91 15.35
C MET A 132 14.47 4.99 16.22
N VAL A 133 15.32 5.80 15.62
CA VAL A 133 15.95 6.96 16.25
C VAL A 133 15.31 8.21 15.68
N GLY A 134 14.67 9.01 16.54
CA GLY A 134 13.99 10.23 16.19
C GLY A 134 12.47 10.05 16.06
N ALA A 135 11.73 10.82 16.86
CA ALA A 135 10.27 10.91 16.87
C ALA A 135 9.77 12.34 16.56
N GLY A 136 10.56 13.11 15.84
CA GLY A 136 10.18 14.42 15.32
C GLY A 136 9.07 14.33 14.26
N ALA A 137 8.92 15.36 13.42
CA ALA A 137 7.85 15.41 12.42
C ALA A 137 7.84 14.20 11.48
N ILE A 138 9.00 13.82 10.93
CA ILE A 138 9.12 12.65 10.02
C ILE A 138 8.91 11.36 10.79
N GLY A 139 9.52 11.23 11.97
CA GLY A 139 9.41 10.02 12.79
C GLY A 139 7.97 9.74 13.19
N CYS A 140 7.21 10.73 13.57
CA CYS A 140 5.79 10.61 13.88
C CYS A 140 4.96 10.13 12.68
N GLU A 141 5.22 10.66 11.50
CA GLU A 141 4.52 10.25 10.27
C GLU A 141 4.88 8.81 9.87
N LEU A 142 6.14 8.39 10.06
CA LEU A 142 6.56 7.01 9.86
C LEU A 142 5.86 6.07 10.85
N LEU A 143 5.83 6.42 12.14
CA LEU A 143 5.14 5.62 13.17
C LEU A 143 3.66 5.46 12.87
N LYS A 144 3.01 6.52 12.40
CA LYS A 144 1.61 6.45 11.96
C LYS A 144 1.44 5.42 10.83
N ASN A 145 2.30 5.47 9.80
CA ASN A 145 2.24 4.51 8.71
C ASN A 145 2.56 3.08 9.17
N TYR A 146 3.54 2.88 10.04
CA TYR A 146 3.84 1.57 10.62
C TYR A 146 2.65 1.00 11.40
N ALA A 147 1.97 1.83 12.19
CA ALA A 147 0.76 1.43 12.89
C ALA A 147 -0.38 1.04 11.93
N MET A 148 -0.55 1.77 10.83
CA MET A 148 -1.54 1.46 9.80
C MET A 148 -1.22 0.18 9.06
N LEU A 149 0.06 -0.12 8.82
CA LEU A 149 0.55 -1.38 8.23
C LEU A 149 0.52 -2.56 9.20
N GLY A 150 0.36 -2.32 10.50
CA GLY A 150 0.40 -3.36 11.51
C GLY A 150 1.81 -3.85 11.85
N VAL A 151 2.84 -3.02 11.60
CA VAL A 151 4.23 -3.36 11.91
C VAL A 151 4.43 -3.55 13.41
N GLY A 152 5.05 -4.66 13.80
CA GLY A 152 5.38 -4.95 15.20
C GLY A 152 4.18 -5.33 16.08
N THR A 153 3.03 -5.69 15.49
CA THR A 153 1.80 -6.04 16.23
C THR A 153 1.62 -7.53 16.49
N GLY A 154 2.53 -8.38 16.01
CA GLY A 154 2.47 -9.84 16.18
C GLY A 154 2.66 -10.23 17.65
N GLU A 155 1.83 -11.16 18.13
CA GLU A 155 1.86 -11.66 19.49
C GLU A 155 2.79 -12.89 19.60
N ALA A 156 3.60 -12.94 20.66
CA ALA A 156 4.42 -14.10 20.98
C ALA A 156 3.56 -15.38 21.11
N GLY A 157 4.07 -16.50 20.61
CA GLY A 157 3.36 -17.78 20.64
C GLY A 157 2.28 -17.96 19.57
N LYS A 158 2.00 -16.96 18.72
CA LYS A 158 1.11 -17.07 17.58
C LYS A 158 1.87 -17.24 16.26
N ASN A 159 1.22 -17.81 15.25
CA ASN A 159 1.79 -18.03 13.90
C ASN A 159 3.16 -18.72 13.91
N GLN A 160 3.37 -19.68 14.84
CA GLN A 160 4.64 -20.42 15.00
C GLN A 160 5.86 -19.53 15.34
N LYS A 161 5.62 -18.30 15.78
CA LYS A 161 6.68 -17.37 16.23
C LYS A 161 6.79 -17.41 17.74
N THR A 162 8.01 -17.59 18.24
CA THR A 162 8.29 -17.61 19.68
C THR A 162 8.26 -16.22 20.30
N GLU A 163 8.66 -15.21 19.54
CA GLU A 163 8.69 -13.81 19.96
C GLU A 163 7.66 -12.98 19.19
N GLY A 164 7.14 -11.94 19.86
CA GLY A 164 6.28 -10.94 19.24
C GLY A 164 7.07 -9.92 18.41
N GLY A 165 6.38 -9.23 17.51
CA GLY A 165 6.92 -8.05 16.83
C GLY A 165 6.99 -6.86 17.78
N LYS A 166 7.87 -5.90 17.49
CA LYS A 166 8.03 -4.69 18.31
C LYS A 166 8.64 -3.52 17.55
N ILE A 167 8.31 -2.32 17.99
CA ILE A 167 8.99 -1.09 17.60
C ILE A 167 9.65 -0.51 18.87
N ILE A 168 10.96 -0.33 18.84
CA ILE A 168 11.73 0.36 19.88
C ILE A 168 12.05 1.75 19.36
N LEU A 169 11.66 2.77 20.12
CA LEU A 169 11.84 4.16 19.76
C LEU A 169 12.75 4.85 20.77
N THR A 170 13.66 5.69 20.28
CA THR A 170 14.42 6.64 21.09
C THR A 170 14.45 8.00 20.43
N ASP A 171 14.36 9.06 21.24
CA ASP A 171 14.52 10.44 20.82
C ASP A 171 15.21 11.21 21.95
N PRO A 172 16.31 11.92 21.70
CA PRO A 172 16.98 12.73 22.71
C PRO A 172 16.22 14.02 23.05
N ASP A 173 15.31 14.45 22.19
CA ASP A 173 14.57 15.69 22.36
C ASP A 173 13.26 15.49 23.11
N VAL A 174 12.75 16.59 23.67
CA VAL A 174 11.41 16.66 24.29
C VAL A 174 10.46 17.40 23.37
N ILE A 175 9.16 17.14 23.54
CA ILE A 175 8.13 17.84 22.79
C ILE A 175 8.07 19.31 23.27
N GLU A 176 8.19 20.24 22.34
CA GLU A 176 8.07 21.67 22.56
C GLU A 176 6.74 22.21 22.04
N VAL A 177 6.27 23.31 22.63
CA VAL A 177 5.05 24.00 22.17
C VAL A 177 5.13 24.38 20.69
N SER A 178 6.32 24.75 20.22
CA SER A 178 6.59 25.04 18.80
C SER A 178 6.30 23.87 17.83
N ASN A 179 6.28 22.65 18.33
CA ASN A 179 5.97 21.47 17.51
C ASN A 179 4.46 21.33 17.24
N LEU A 180 3.61 21.80 18.15
CA LEU A 180 2.17 21.54 18.13
C LEU A 180 1.45 22.16 16.92
N ASN A 181 2.04 23.17 16.30
CA ASN A 181 1.45 23.82 15.13
C ASN A 181 1.54 23.00 13.84
N ARG A 182 2.41 21.98 13.78
CA ARG A 182 2.65 21.16 12.58
C ARG A 182 2.77 19.66 12.83
N GLN A 183 2.96 19.24 14.06
CA GLN A 183 3.08 17.81 14.44
C GLN A 183 1.78 17.35 15.10
N PHE A 184 0.81 16.97 14.29
CA PHE A 184 -0.56 16.68 14.72
C PHE A 184 -0.70 15.45 15.62
N LEU A 185 0.31 14.60 15.74
CA LEU A 185 0.32 13.47 16.66
C LEU A 185 0.64 13.87 18.10
N PHE A 186 1.17 15.07 18.30
CA PHE A 186 1.42 15.62 19.64
C PHE A 186 0.19 16.34 20.14
N ARG A 187 -0.49 15.74 21.13
CA ARG A 187 -1.67 16.31 21.77
C ARG A 187 -1.68 16.00 23.26
#